data_5f444f92499402aa1b5115ab1290ee2c
#
_entry.id   5f444f92499402aa1b5115ab1290ee2c
#
_cell.length_a   1.000
_cell.length_b   1.000
_cell.length_c   1.000
_cell.angle_alpha   90.00
_cell.angle_beta   90.00
_cell.angle_gamma   90.00
#
_symmetry.space_group_name_H-M   'P 1'
#
loop_
_entity.id
_entity.type
_entity.pdbx_description
1 polymer ?
#
loop_
_entity_poly.entity_id
_entity_poly.type
_entity_poly.pdbx_seq_one_letter_code
_entity_poly.pdbx_strand_id
1 'polypeptide(L)'
;MGVAGKIALRYLFSGKSRSVIGRISGISAAGMAVGTAALIVILSVYNGFDGIIRDNLDSTSPDILVRPAQGKTFSAEGPAFEMVGALPGIERAEGVLEETVAIRYGEEQAVTKVRGLEGAWQCSVSSALASQLTIRPQFLTQLTLFYPGKTESFSMANPAASLESVSMRPKEIIQSDESLVVMPLDKVRELLHIESGVSAFEIYGPTVSIRQVRDLLGPDYEVLDRYQQNSSIYKMMRYEKAAIFIILLFVVFIVAFNIFGSLSMLIIDKTGDIATLSAIGADGRLIRRTFWLEGWFVSLLGLLIGVIMGVALVLVQQHTGLVKMPGNYLVSAYPVVLKWTDVLLTSAGVALIGALISTISTKEIKQ
;
A
#
# COMPACT_ATOMS: atom_id res chain seq x y z
N MET A 1 24.05 -25.48 28.99
CA MET A 1 24.78 -24.21 28.76
C MET A 1 26.24 -24.42 29.16
N GLY A 2 27.20 -24.14 28.25
CA GLY A 2 28.64 -24.22 28.56
C GLY A 2 29.10 -23.08 29.49
N VAL A 3 30.32 -23.18 30.02
CA VAL A 3 30.92 -22.18 30.93
C VAL A 3 30.84 -20.75 30.35
N ALA A 4 31.11 -20.56 29.07
CA ALA A 4 31.02 -19.26 28.38
C ALA A 4 29.63 -18.63 28.51
N GLY A 5 28.53 -19.43 28.34
CA GLY A 5 27.19 -18.92 28.45
C GLY A 5 26.77 -18.51 29.86
N LYS A 6 27.27 -19.21 30.89
CA LYS A 6 27.04 -18.85 32.28
C LYS A 6 27.75 -17.53 32.65
N ILE A 7 28.97 -17.35 32.14
CA ILE A 7 29.74 -16.10 32.33
C ILE A 7 29.07 -14.93 31.63
N ALA A 8 28.66 -15.09 30.37
CA ALA A 8 27.98 -14.05 29.59
C ALA A 8 26.67 -13.60 30.23
N LEU A 9 25.82 -14.52 30.67
CA LEU A 9 24.59 -14.20 31.41
C LEU A 9 24.85 -13.47 32.73
N ARG A 10 25.88 -13.90 33.46
CA ARG A 10 26.25 -13.26 34.73
C ARG A 10 26.77 -11.82 34.50
N TYR A 11 27.47 -11.57 33.41
CA TYR A 11 27.88 -10.21 33.03
C TYR A 11 26.68 -9.34 32.67
N LEU A 12 25.71 -9.86 31.96
CA LEU A 12 24.52 -9.13 31.56
C LEU A 12 23.64 -8.74 32.78
N PHE A 13 23.49 -9.64 33.76
CA PHE A 13 22.56 -9.48 34.90
C PHE A 13 23.27 -9.20 36.23
N SER A 14 24.59 -9.00 36.24
CA SER A 14 25.27 -8.73 37.48
C SER A 14 24.96 -7.32 37.99
N GLY A 15 24.08 -7.27 38.97
CA GLY A 15 23.42 -6.08 39.50
C GLY A 15 24.28 -5.16 40.40
N LYS A 16 25.59 -5.05 40.20
CA LYS A 16 26.37 -3.95 40.74
C LYS A 16 26.19 -2.72 39.88
N SER A 17 25.10 -2.05 40.09
CA SER A 17 24.38 -1.05 39.30
C SER A 17 25.08 0.31 39.07
N ARG A 18 26.37 0.42 39.12
CA ARG A 18 27.08 1.66 38.81
C ARG A 18 28.27 1.50 37.85
N SER A 19 28.42 0.35 37.21
CA SER A 19 29.43 0.20 36.19
C SER A 19 28.99 0.89 34.88
N VAL A 20 29.92 1.61 34.28
CA VAL A 20 29.76 2.20 32.92
C VAL A 20 29.26 1.17 31.94
N ILE A 21 29.64 -0.09 32.11
CA ILE A 21 29.32 -1.27 31.32
C ILE A 21 27.80 -1.52 31.22
N GLY A 22 27.09 -1.52 32.36
CA GLY A 22 25.63 -1.74 32.36
C GLY A 22 24.87 -0.65 31.63
N ARG A 23 25.40 0.59 31.61
CA ARG A 23 24.83 1.71 30.85
C ARG A 23 25.08 1.55 29.35
N ILE A 24 26.23 1.13 28.92
CA ILE A 24 26.60 0.91 27.52
C ILE A 24 25.73 -0.21 26.95
N SER A 25 25.65 -1.36 27.61
CA SER A 25 24.78 -2.49 27.19
C SER A 25 23.29 -2.10 27.17
N GLY A 26 22.84 -1.25 28.11
CA GLY A 26 21.50 -0.73 28.17
C GLY A 26 21.17 0.20 26.98
N ILE A 27 22.08 1.13 26.65
CA ILE A 27 21.95 2.01 25.48
C ILE A 27 21.87 1.21 24.19
N SER A 28 22.66 0.15 24.08
CA SER A 28 22.67 -0.74 22.92
C SER A 28 21.39 -1.51 22.75
N ALA A 29 20.91 -2.10 23.84
CA ALA A 29 19.64 -2.80 23.85
C ALA A 29 18.47 -1.83 23.51
N ALA A 30 18.53 -0.60 24.03
CA ALA A 30 17.55 0.44 23.73
C ALA A 30 17.59 0.85 22.23
N GLY A 31 18.77 1.09 21.67
CA GLY A 31 18.92 1.40 20.24
C GLY A 31 18.42 0.28 19.34
N MET A 32 18.72 -0.98 19.69
CA MET A 32 18.18 -2.15 19.00
C MET A 32 16.66 -2.23 19.15
N ALA A 33 16.12 -1.97 20.33
CA ALA A 33 14.68 -2.00 20.58
C ALA A 33 13.95 -0.96 19.74
N VAL A 34 14.45 0.28 19.70
CA VAL A 34 13.89 1.35 18.87
C VAL A 34 13.95 0.99 17.38
N GLY A 35 15.09 0.49 16.90
CA GLY A 35 15.25 0.09 15.51
C GLY A 35 14.31 -1.06 15.12
N THR A 36 14.18 -2.09 15.97
CA THR A 36 13.27 -3.21 15.73
C THR A 36 11.80 -2.77 15.77
N ALA A 37 11.44 -1.92 16.74
CA ALA A 37 10.09 -1.37 16.82
C ALA A 37 9.75 -0.53 15.57
N ALA A 38 10.68 0.32 15.12
CA ALA A 38 10.52 1.13 13.91
C ALA A 38 10.31 0.25 12.67
N LEU A 39 11.07 -0.83 12.50
CA LEU A 39 10.90 -1.77 11.38
C LEU A 39 9.50 -2.38 11.37
N ILE A 40 9.00 -2.83 12.53
CA ILE A 40 7.67 -3.43 12.66
C ILE A 40 6.58 -2.39 12.34
N VAL A 41 6.71 -1.18 12.87
CA VAL A 41 5.72 -0.10 12.63
C VAL A 41 5.70 0.30 11.17
N ILE A 42 6.85 0.53 10.52
CA ILE A 42 6.95 0.91 9.11
C ILE A 42 6.31 -0.17 8.21
N LEU A 43 6.62 -1.45 8.45
CA LEU A 43 6.03 -2.56 7.69
C LEU A 43 4.52 -2.66 7.90
N SER A 44 4.04 -2.44 9.13
CA SER A 44 2.61 -2.49 9.44
C SER A 44 1.83 -1.34 8.81
N VAL A 45 2.40 -0.14 8.76
CA VAL A 45 1.84 1.01 8.04
C VAL A 45 1.78 0.73 6.54
N TYR A 46 2.88 0.23 5.95
CA TYR A 46 2.90 -0.15 4.55
C TYR A 46 1.82 -1.19 4.20
N ASN A 47 1.69 -2.24 5.00
CA ASN A 47 0.66 -3.25 4.80
C ASN A 47 -0.76 -2.69 4.89
N GLY A 48 -0.97 -1.70 5.76
CA GLY A 48 -2.25 -1.02 5.89
C GLY A 48 -2.62 -0.23 4.63
N PHE A 49 -1.69 0.53 4.08
CA PHE A 49 -1.91 1.27 2.83
C PHE A 49 -2.06 0.34 1.62
N ASP A 50 -1.19 -0.68 1.49
CA ASP A 50 -1.26 -1.68 0.41
C ASP A 50 -2.63 -2.37 0.40
N GLY A 51 -3.19 -2.67 1.58
CA GLY A 51 -4.53 -3.25 1.74
C GLY A 51 -5.63 -2.31 1.22
N ILE A 52 -5.66 -1.06 1.68
CA ILE A 52 -6.69 -0.09 1.25
C ILE A 52 -6.65 0.14 -0.26
N ILE A 53 -5.46 0.30 -0.86
CA ILE A 53 -5.35 0.51 -2.30
C ILE A 53 -5.87 -0.70 -3.06
N ARG A 54 -5.54 -1.92 -2.62
CA ARG A 54 -6.05 -3.15 -3.26
C ARG A 54 -7.55 -3.30 -3.13
N ASP A 55 -8.08 -3.10 -1.92
CA ASP A 55 -9.52 -3.22 -1.66
C ASP A 55 -10.33 -2.20 -2.50
N ASN A 56 -9.81 -0.98 -2.64
CA ASN A 56 -10.41 0.03 -3.51
C ASN A 56 -10.39 -0.38 -4.99
N LEU A 57 -9.24 -0.86 -5.48
CA LEU A 57 -9.13 -1.31 -6.88
C LEU A 57 -10.02 -2.53 -7.15
N ASP A 58 -10.10 -3.46 -6.19
CA ASP A 58 -10.90 -4.67 -6.30
C ASP A 58 -12.41 -4.39 -6.28
N SER A 59 -12.84 -3.36 -5.57
CA SER A 59 -14.26 -2.98 -5.48
C SER A 59 -14.73 -2.13 -6.66
N THR A 60 -13.83 -1.38 -7.30
CA THR A 60 -14.19 -0.39 -8.32
C THR A 60 -13.95 -0.88 -9.75
N SER A 61 -12.97 -1.78 -9.94
CA SER A 61 -12.57 -2.26 -11.27
C SER A 61 -13.19 -3.62 -11.62
N PRO A 62 -13.65 -3.83 -12.86
CA PRO A 62 -14.08 -5.15 -13.33
C PRO A 62 -12.92 -6.14 -13.33
N ASP A 63 -13.21 -7.45 -13.26
CA ASP A 63 -12.20 -8.50 -13.34
C ASP A 63 -11.45 -8.48 -14.66
N ILE A 64 -12.19 -8.29 -15.75
CA ILE A 64 -11.65 -8.14 -17.09
C ILE A 64 -12.31 -6.94 -17.78
N LEU A 65 -11.50 -6.11 -18.39
CA LEU A 65 -11.91 -4.96 -19.16
C LEU A 65 -11.51 -5.17 -20.62
N VAL A 66 -12.46 -5.05 -21.52
CA VAL A 66 -12.22 -5.12 -22.97
C VAL A 66 -12.37 -3.72 -23.56
N ARG A 67 -11.39 -3.28 -24.32
CA ARG A 67 -11.36 -2.01 -25.04
C ARG A 67 -11.04 -2.25 -26.51
N PRO A 68 -11.41 -1.35 -27.42
CA PRO A 68 -10.95 -1.46 -28.80
C PRO A 68 -9.46 -1.21 -28.88
N ALA A 69 -8.73 -1.99 -29.71
CA ALA A 69 -7.30 -1.77 -29.94
C ALA A 69 -7.05 -0.45 -30.72
N GLN A 70 -8.04 0.01 -31.49
CA GLN A 70 -8.01 1.28 -32.20
C GLN A 70 -9.37 1.98 -32.09
N GLY A 71 -9.34 3.32 -31.98
CA GLY A 71 -10.55 4.11 -31.81
C GLY A 71 -10.96 4.29 -30.34
N LYS A 72 -12.13 4.91 -30.12
CA LYS A 72 -12.67 5.19 -28.76
C LYS A 72 -13.86 4.32 -28.41
N THR A 73 -14.59 3.85 -29.41
CA THR A 73 -15.82 3.07 -29.22
C THR A 73 -15.88 1.90 -30.20
N PHE A 74 -16.61 0.87 -29.79
CA PHE A 74 -16.85 -0.33 -30.59
C PHE A 74 -18.24 -0.88 -30.30
N SER A 75 -18.76 -1.75 -31.18
CA SER A 75 -19.99 -2.48 -30.93
C SER A 75 -19.69 -3.70 -30.05
N ALA A 76 -20.29 -3.75 -28.87
CA ALA A 76 -20.26 -4.93 -28.01
C ALA A 76 -21.37 -5.94 -28.36
N GLU A 77 -21.99 -5.79 -29.52
CA GLU A 77 -23.03 -6.68 -30.05
C GLU A 77 -22.36 -7.71 -30.97
N GLY A 78 -22.89 -8.93 -30.94
CA GLY A 78 -22.44 -9.99 -31.83
C GLY A 78 -22.05 -11.30 -31.12
N PRO A 79 -21.93 -12.37 -31.92
CA PRO A 79 -21.80 -13.73 -31.36
C PRO A 79 -20.55 -13.92 -30.49
N ALA A 80 -19.47 -13.15 -30.71
CA ALA A 80 -18.28 -13.24 -29.88
C ALA A 80 -18.51 -12.71 -28.45
N PHE A 81 -19.22 -11.60 -28.30
CA PHE A 81 -19.57 -11.03 -26.98
C PHE A 81 -20.63 -11.86 -26.27
N GLU A 82 -21.59 -12.44 -27.01
CA GLU A 82 -22.54 -13.39 -26.45
C GLU A 82 -21.88 -14.66 -25.92
N MET A 83 -20.90 -15.22 -26.69
CA MET A 83 -20.09 -16.35 -26.23
C MET A 83 -19.24 -15.99 -25.00
N VAL A 84 -18.68 -14.80 -24.96
CA VAL A 84 -17.95 -14.33 -23.77
C VAL A 84 -18.91 -14.27 -22.58
N GLY A 85 -20.08 -13.65 -22.71
CA GLY A 85 -21.08 -13.58 -21.64
C GLY A 85 -21.57 -14.93 -21.13
N ALA A 86 -21.50 -15.98 -21.97
CA ALA A 86 -21.90 -17.35 -21.62
C ALA A 86 -20.77 -18.19 -20.99
N LEU A 87 -19.56 -17.66 -20.84
CA LEU A 87 -18.45 -18.40 -20.23
C LEU A 87 -18.74 -18.75 -18.76
N PRO A 88 -18.35 -19.97 -18.32
CA PRO A 88 -18.55 -20.37 -16.95
C PRO A 88 -17.73 -19.48 -16.01
N GLY A 89 -18.37 -19.02 -14.94
CA GLY A 89 -17.74 -18.15 -13.93
C GLY A 89 -17.95 -16.64 -14.16
N ILE A 90 -18.64 -16.23 -15.20
CA ILE A 90 -19.10 -14.86 -15.38
C ILE A 90 -20.37 -14.64 -14.55
N GLU A 91 -20.33 -13.62 -13.69
CA GLU A 91 -21.46 -13.17 -12.88
C GLU A 91 -22.24 -12.06 -13.59
N ARG A 92 -21.53 -11.16 -14.25
CA ARG A 92 -22.07 -10.04 -15.01
C ARG A 92 -21.10 -9.64 -16.12
N ALA A 93 -21.66 -9.32 -17.28
CA ALA A 93 -20.92 -8.73 -18.39
C ALA A 93 -21.78 -7.62 -19.01
N GLU A 94 -21.21 -6.42 -19.17
CA GLU A 94 -21.97 -5.27 -19.65
C GLU A 94 -21.11 -4.29 -20.46
N GLY A 95 -21.73 -3.66 -21.46
CA GLY A 95 -21.12 -2.57 -22.21
C GLY A 95 -21.25 -1.26 -21.47
N VAL A 96 -20.15 -0.50 -21.42
CA VAL A 96 -20.06 0.79 -20.72
C VAL A 96 -19.56 1.87 -21.67
N LEU A 97 -20.21 3.02 -21.65
CA LEU A 97 -19.75 4.21 -22.35
C LEU A 97 -19.22 5.22 -21.32
N GLU A 98 -17.91 5.34 -21.25
CA GLU A 98 -17.24 6.23 -20.30
C GLU A 98 -16.45 7.31 -21.02
N GLU A 99 -16.62 8.56 -20.59
CA GLU A 99 -15.85 9.70 -21.10
C GLU A 99 -15.69 10.76 -20.00
N THR A 100 -14.68 11.63 -20.16
CA THR A 100 -14.48 12.74 -19.25
C THR A 100 -15.24 13.98 -19.72
N VAL A 101 -16.04 14.55 -18.84
CA VAL A 101 -16.95 15.67 -19.14
C VAL A 101 -16.80 16.79 -18.11
N ALA A 102 -17.09 18.00 -18.54
CA ALA A 102 -17.30 19.11 -17.60
C ALA A 102 -18.73 19.07 -17.08
N ILE A 103 -18.90 19.38 -15.81
CA ILE A 103 -20.22 19.41 -15.16
C ILE A 103 -20.45 20.70 -14.42
N ARG A 104 -21.72 21.08 -14.30
CA ARG A 104 -22.15 22.22 -13.48
C ARG A 104 -23.35 21.83 -12.63
N TYR A 105 -23.30 22.21 -11.36
CA TYR A 105 -24.39 22.08 -10.42
C TYR A 105 -24.57 23.41 -9.69
N GLY A 106 -25.65 24.16 -10.03
CA GLY A 106 -25.80 25.57 -9.60
C GLY A 106 -24.66 26.43 -10.15
N GLU A 107 -23.90 27.07 -9.28
CA GLU A 107 -22.73 27.88 -9.63
C GLU A 107 -21.41 27.08 -9.62
N GLU A 108 -21.42 25.89 -9.02
CA GLU A 108 -20.24 25.04 -8.89
C GLU A 108 -19.96 24.28 -10.18
N GLN A 109 -18.66 24.11 -10.51
CA GLN A 109 -18.21 23.40 -11.70
C GLN A 109 -17.12 22.41 -11.34
N ALA A 110 -17.09 21.28 -12.04
CA ALA A 110 -16.05 20.28 -11.91
C ALA A 110 -15.81 19.53 -13.24
N VAL A 111 -14.73 18.81 -13.32
CA VAL A 111 -14.49 17.82 -14.37
C VAL A 111 -14.63 16.44 -13.73
N THR A 112 -15.39 15.58 -14.37
CA THR A 112 -15.70 14.24 -13.86
C THR A 112 -15.80 13.23 -15.01
N LYS A 113 -15.80 11.96 -14.66
CA LYS A 113 -16.14 10.91 -15.59
C LYS A 113 -17.65 10.73 -15.61
N VAL A 114 -18.22 10.61 -16.80
CA VAL A 114 -19.59 10.15 -17.00
C VAL A 114 -19.56 8.70 -17.45
N ARG A 115 -20.43 7.90 -16.89
CA ARG A 115 -20.54 6.48 -17.17
C ARG A 115 -21.97 6.12 -17.54
N GLY A 116 -22.16 5.73 -18.79
CA GLY A 116 -23.43 5.27 -19.32
C GLY A 116 -23.56 3.76 -19.17
N LEU A 117 -24.61 3.31 -18.49
CA LEU A 117 -24.92 1.90 -18.30
C LEU A 117 -26.29 1.59 -18.85
N GLU A 118 -26.45 0.43 -19.50
CA GLU A 118 -27.73 0.01 -20.11
C GLU A 118 -28.83 -0.22 -19.07
N GLY A 119 -28.48 -0.70 -17.88
CA GLY A 119 -29.41 -0.90 -16.76
C GLY A 119 -29.68 0.34 -15.89
N ALA A 120 -28.99 1.46 -16.11
CA ALA A 120 -29.23 2.67 -15.35
C ALA A 120 -30.50 3.39 -15.86
N TRP A 121 -31.40 3.72 -14.95
CA TRP A 121 -32.66 4.45 -15.26
C TRP A 121 -32.70 5.85 -14.65
N GLN A 122 -31.71 6.19 -13.81
CA GLN A 122 -31.61 7.47 -13.15
C GLN A 122 -30.14 7.97 -13.11
N CYS A 123 -29.98 9.26 -12.78
CA CYS A 123 -28.67 9.85 -12.57
C CYS A 123 -28.22 9.61 -11.13
N SER A 124 -27.09 8.94 -10.95
CA SER A 124 -26.44 8.74 -9.68
C SER A 124 -25.08 9.43 -9.69
N VAL A 125 -24.66 10.01 -8.56
CA VAL A 125 -23.40 10.72 -8.42
C VAL A 125 -22.56 10.07 -7.33
N SER A 126 -21.24 10.07 -7.49
CA SER A 126 -20.33 9.56 -6.46
C SER A 126 -20.33 10.43 -5.20
N SER A 127 -20.03 9.83 -4.05
CA SER A 127 -19.88 10.55 -2.77
C SER A 127 -18.79 11.60 -2.84
N ALA A 128 -17.69 11.33 -3.55
CA ALA A 128 -16.62 12.30 -3.78
C ALA A 128 -17.12 13.54 -4.52
N LEU A 129 -17.83 13.34 -5.65
CA LEU A 129 -18.38 14.43 -6.45
C LEU A 129 -19.48 15.18 -5.70
N ALA A 130 -20.35 14.46 -4.99
CA ALA A 130 -21.42 15.06 -4.19
C ALA A 130 -20.86 15.96 -3.08
N SER A 131 -19.76 15.56 -2.46
CA SER A 131 -19.06 16.38 -1.45
C SER A 131 -18.39 17.61 -2.07
N GLN A 132 -17.77 17.44 -3.25
CA GLN A 132 -17.08 18.52 -3.96
C GLN A 132 -18.03 19.64 -4.40
N LEU A 133 -19.19 19.27 -4.98
CA LEU A 133 -20.19 20.20 -5.52
C LEU A 133 -21.35 20.45 -4.56
N THR A 134 -21.27 19.97 -3.33
CA THR A 134 -22.34 20.08 -2.34
C THR A 134 -23.69 19.60 -2.86
N ILE A 135 -23.69 18.49 -3.64
CA ILE A 135 -24.88 17.92 -4.26
C ILE A 135 -25.77 17.30 -3.19
N ARG A 136 -27.06 17.73 -3.21
CA ARG A 136 -28.09 17.17 -2.34
C ARG A 136 -29.25 16.65 -3.19
N PRO A 137 -29.47 15.34 -3.28
CA PRO A 137 -30.53 14.76 -4.13
C PRO A 137 -31.95 15.26 -3.81
N GLN A 138 -32.13 15.81 -2.62
CA GLN A 138 -33.40 16.36 -2.15
C GLN A 138 -33.80 17.65 -2.88
N PHE A 139 -32.83 18.41 -3.43
CA PHE A 139 -33.10 19.66 -4.15
C PHE A 139 -33.47 19.41 -5.62
N LEU A 140 -34.19 20.37 -6.18
CA LEU A 140 -34.61 20.33 -7.58
C LEU A 140 -33.54 20.75 -8.58
N THR A 141 -32.35 21.09 -8.08
CA THR A 141 -31.22 21.54 -8.89
C THR A 141 -30.77 20.43 -9.84
N GLN A 142 -30.62 20.78 -11.12
CA GLN A 142 -30.17 19.87 -12.15
C GLN A 142 -28.64 19.88 -12.26
N LEU A 143 -28.08 18.72 -12.54
CA LEU A 143 -26.69 18.54 -12.95
C LEU A 143 -26.64 18.65 -14.48
N THR A 144 -25.88 19.60 -14.98
CA THR A 144 -25.67 19.78 -16.42
C THR A 144 -24.28 19.30 -16.78
N LEU A 145 -24.22 18.36 -17.70
CA LEU A 145 -22.97 17.80 -18.26
C LEU A 145 -22.70 18.51 -19.59
N PHE A 146 -21.44 18.83 -19.84
CA PHE A 146 -20.97 19.49 -21.06
C PHE A 146 -19.90 18.67 -21.72
N TYR A 147 -20.01 18.50 -23.03
CA TYR A 147 -19.00 17.84 -23.84
C TYR A 147 -18.75 18.68 -25.12
N PRO A 148 -17.51 18.76 -25.61
CA PRO A 148 -17.22 19.47 -26.86
C PRO A 148 -17.98 18.85 -28.04
N GLY A 149 -18.80 19.65 -28.70
CA GLY A 149 -19.52 19.21 -29.91
C GLY A 149 -18.56 18.94 -31.07
N LYS A 150 -19.02 18.12 -32.03
CA LYS A 150 -18.28 17.80 -33.27
C LYS A 150 -18.16 18.98 -34.26
N THR A 151 -18.64 20.16 -33.90
CA THR A 151 -18.65 21.32 -34.79
C THR A 151 -17.22 21.80 -35.07
N GLU A 152 -16.81 21.80 -36.34
CA GLU A 152 -15.46 22.20 -36.80
C GLU A 152 -15.12 23.68 -36.56
N SER A 153 -16.08 24.50 -36.16
CA SER A 153 -15.89 25.93 -35.92
C SER A 153 -16.06 26.27 -34.44
N PHE A 154 -14.94 26.34 -33.72
CA PHE A 154 -14.91 26.96 -32.41
C PHE A 154 -15.13 28.47 -32.56
N SER A 155 -16.29 28.97 -32.17
CA SER A 155 -16.57 30.42 -32.18
C SER A 155 -16.00 31.05 -30.92
N MET A 156 -14.95 31.85 -31.06
CA MET A 156 -14.42 32.67 -29.95
C MET A 156 -15.45 33.66 -29.39
N ALA A 157 -16.47 34.04 -30.19
CA ALA A 157 -17.50 34.97 -29.76
C ALA A 157 -18.56 34.32 -28.85
N ASN A 158 -18.78 33.01 -28.96
CA ASN A 158 -19.69 32.27 -28.09
C ASN A 158 -19.19 30.83 -27.87
N PRO A 159 -18.25 30.64 -26.94
CA PRO A 159 -17.68 29.31 -26.67
C PRO A 159 -18.75 28.30 -26.18
N ALA A 160 -19.79 28.79 -25.51
CA ALA A 160 -20.85 27.94 -25.00
C ALA A 160 -21.72 27.30 -26.09
N ALA A 161 -21.80 27.92 -27.27
CA ALA A 161 -22.53 27.36 -28.41
C ALA A 161 -21.84 26.16 -29.07
N SER A 162 -20.58 25.91 -28.74
CA SER A 162 -19.80 24.76 -29.20
C SER A 162 -19.85 23.57 -28.24
N LEU A 163 -20.57 23.67 -27.12
CA LEU A 163 -20.72 22.65 -26.11
C LEU A 163 -22.09 21.99 -26.21
N GLU A 164 -22.08 20.69 -26.36
CA GLU A 164 -23.27 19.90 -26.13
C GLU A 164 -23.55 19.74 -24.65
N SER A 165 -24.83 19.75 -24.27
CA SER A 165 -25.17 19.61 -22.87
C SER A 165 -26.38 18.75 -22.65
N VAL A 166 -26.31 17.92 -21.63
CA VAL A 166 -27.40 17.13 -21.11
C VAL A 166 -27.59 17.45 -19.64
N SER A 167 -28.85 17.74 -19.28
CA SER A 167 -29.21 18.05 -17.90
C SER A 167 -30.00 16.92 -17.29
N MET A 168 -29.60 16.44 -16.15
CA MET A 168 -30.34 15.44 -15.38
C MET A 168 -30.31 15.80 -13.88
N ARG A 169 -31.33 15.31 -13.18
CA ARG A 169 -31.42 15.48 -11.75
C ARG A 169 -30.76 14.31 -11.05
N PRO A 170 -29.74 14.55 -10.19
CA PRO A 170 -29.16 13.50 -9.39
C PRO A 170 -30.20 12.99 -8.37
N LYS A 171 -30.40 11.69 -8.32
CA LYS A 171 -31.39 11.06 -7.43
C LYS A 171 -30.73 10.22 -6.34
N GLU A 172 -29.52 9.76 -6.58
CA GLU A 172 -28.82 8.84 -5.68
C GLU A 172 -27.36 9.24 -5.53
N ILE A 173 -26.80 9.00 -4.36
CA ILE A 173 -25.36 9.12 -4.10
C ILE A 173 -24.81 7.70 -3.91
N ILE A 174 -23.92 7.30 -4.82
CA ILE A 174 -23.19 6.03 -4.74
C ILE A 174 -21.88 6.23 -3.98
N GLN A 175 -21.52 5.27 -3.16
CA GLN A 175 -20.24 5.32 -2.43
C GLN A 175 -19.08 5.02 -3.40
N SER A 176 -18.33 6.05 -3.75
CA SER A 176 -17.12 5.95 -4.56
C SER A 176 -16.23 7.16 -4.31
N ASP A 177 -14.92 6.89 -4.24
CA ASP A 177 -13.88 7.90 -4.09
C ASP A 177 -13.52 8.58 -5.41
N GLU A 178 -13.86 7.96 -6.54
CA GLU A 178 -13.70 8.58 -7.84
C GLU A 178 -14.82 9.58 -8.10
N SER A 179 -14.47 10.71 -8.72
CA SER A 179 -15.44 11.66 -9.22
C SER A 179 -16.15 11.05 -10.43
N LEU A 180 -17.40 10.64 -10.25
CA LEU A 180 -18.16 9.86 -11.23
C LEU A 180 -19.62 10.24 -11.24
N VAL A 181 -20.20 10.29 -12.45
CA VAL A 181 -21.64 10.37 -12.70
C VAL A 181 -22.08 9.13 -13.46
N VAL A 182 -23.04 8.40 -12.95
CA VAL A 182 -23.66 7.26 -13.63
C VAL A 182 -25.04 7.67 -14.12
N MET A 183 -25.32 7.38 -15.39
CA MET A 183 -26.59 7.75 -16.02
C MET A 183 -26.97 6.74 -17.10
N PRO A 184 -28.23 6.79 -17.62
CA PRO A 184 -28.67 5.93 -18.71
C PRO A 184 -27.75 6.05 -19.93
N LEU A 185 -27.41 4.91 -20.53
CA LEU A 185 -26.51 4.83 -21.68
C LEU A 185 -26.95 5.73 -22.83
N ASP A 186 -28.28 5.78 -23.11
CA ASP A 186 -28.81 6.61 -24.19
C ASP A 186 -28.59 8.10 -23.98
N LYS A 187 -28.59 8.56 -22.72
CA LYS A 187 -28.29 9.96 -22.39
C LYS A 187 -26.79 10.30 -22.53
N VAL A 188 -25.94 9.35 -22.30
CA VAL A 188 -24.50 9.52 -22.54
C VAL A 188 -24.22 9.49 -24.06
N ARG A 189 -24.91 8.62 -24.81
CA ARG A 189 -24.84 8.60 -26.28
C ARG A 189 -25.29 9.93 -26.88
N GLU A 190 -26.39 10.49 -26.37
CA GLU A 190 -26.90 11.81 -26.78
C GLU A 190 -25.86 12.89 -26.56
N LEU A 191 -25.23 12.94 -25.36
CA LEU A 191 -24.20 13.91 -24.98
C LEU A 191 -22.94 13.80 -25.86
N LEU A 192 -22.51 12.58 -26.19
CA LEU A 192 -21.28 12.32 -26.93
C LEU A 192 -21.45 12.25 -28.45
N HIS A 193 -22.70 12.38 -28.95
CA HIS A 193 -23.07 12.18 -30.35
C HIS A 193 -22.61 10.84 -30.94
N ILE A 194 -22.82 9.78 -30.17
CA ILE A 194 -22.51 8.40 -30.55
C ILE A 194 -23.83 7.67 -30.81
N GLU A 195 -24.06 7.26 -32.05
CA GLU A 195 -25.31 6.56 -32.42
C GLU A 195 -25.41 5.16 -31.81
N SER A 196 -24.26 4.45 -31.77
CA SER A 196 -24.20 3.09 -31.22
C SER A 196 -22.77 2.80 -30.69
N GLY A 197 -22.67 1.76 -29.86
CA GLY A 197 -21.40 1.29 -29.33
C GLY A 197 -21.15 1.70 -27.88
N VAL A 198 -20.04 1.19 -27.38
CA VAL A 198 -19.53 1.36 -26.00
C VAL A 198 -18.04 1.66 -26.04
N SER A 199 -17.50 2.29 -25.01
CA SER A 199 -16.06 2.54 -24.89
C SER A 199 -15.31 1.37 -24.25
N ALA A 200 -16.04 0.56 -23.48
CA ALA A 200 -15.50 -0.62 -22.82
C ALA A 200 -16.58 -1.69 -22.63
N PHE A 201 -16.14 -2.95 -22.53
CA PHE A 201 -16.98 -4.06 -22.11
C PHE A 201 -16.37 -4.65 -20.84
N GLU A 202 -17.16 -4.65 -19.78
CA GLU A 202 -16.75 -5.03 -18.44
C GLU A 202 -17.24 -6.41 -18.09
N ILE A 203 -16.36 -7.23 -17.56
CA ILE A 203 -16.66 -8.60 -17.15
C ILE A 203 -16.34 -8.75 -15.68
N TYR A 204 -17.31 -9.21 -14.91
CA TYR A 204 -17.23 -9.51 -13.50
C TYR A 204 -17.35 -11.01 -13.31
N GLY A 205 -16.39 -11.61 -12.64
CA GLY A 205 -16.31 -13.05 -12.38
C GLY A 205 -14.88 -13.46 -12.07
N PRO A 206 -14.55 -13.71 -10.78
CA PRO A 206 -13.17 -13.90 -10.32
C PRO A 206 -12.48 -15.16 -10.88
N THR A 207 -13.24 -16.07 -11.47
CA THR A 207 -12.72 -17.35 -12.00
C THR A 207 -12.55 -17.34 -13.52
N VAL A 208 -12.90 -16.25 -14.20
CA VAL A 208 -12.83 -16.16 -15.67
C VAL A 208 -11.40 -16.05 -16.16
N SER A 209 -11.05 -16.87 -17.13
CA SER A 209 -9.73 -16.84 -17.74
C SER A 209 -9.61 -15.74 -18.79
N ILE A 210 -8.73 -14.76 -18.55
CA ILE A 210 -8.42 -13.70 -19.51
C ILE A 210 -7.97 -14.24 -20.88
N ARG A 211 -7.31 -15.42 -20.91
CA ARG A 211 -6.85 -16.04 -22.16
C ARG A 211 -8.03 -16.48 -23.00
N GLN A 212 -9.03 -17.10 -22.39
CA GLN A 212 -10.25 -17.54 -23.12
C GLN A 212 -11.00 -16.34 -23.70
N VAL A 213 -11.14 -15.25 -22.96
CA VAL A 213 -11.77 -14.02 -23.46
C VAL A 213 -10.98 -13.43 -24.62
N ARG A 214 -9.64 -13.39 -24.51
CA ARG A 214 -8.78 -12.89 -25.58
C ARG A 214 -8.84 -13.72 -26.85
N ASP A 215 -8.86 -15.05 -26.71
CA ASP A 215 -8.93 -15.97 -27.83
C ASP A 215 -10.27 -15.89 -28.58
N LEU A 216 -11.36 -15.59 -27.85
CA LEU A 216 -12.70 -15.43 -28.45
C LEU A 216 -12.86 -14.10 -29.16
N LEU A 217 -12.33 -13.01 -28.60
CA LEU A 217 -12.51 -11.65 -29.15
C LEU A 217 -11.48 -11.29 -30.24
N GLY A 218 -10.33 -11.96 -30.26
CA GLY A 218 -9.26 -11.73 -31.24
C GLY A 218 -8.44 -10.47 -30.99
N PRO A 219 -7.56 -10.12 -31.99
CA PRO A 219 -6.57 -9.05 -31.84
C PRO A 219 -7.12 -7.62 -31.97
N ASP A 220 -8.34 -7.46 -32.42
CA ASP A 220 -8.98 -6.14 -32.58
C ASP A 220 -9.36 -5.51 -31.24
N TYR A 221 -9.28 -6.30 -30.17
CA TYR A 221 -9.62 -5.88 -28.82
C TYR A 221 -8.44 -6.04 -27.86
N GLU A 222 -8.27 -5.05 -27.01
CA GLU A 222 -7.34 -5.10 -25.89
C GLU A 222 -8.07 -5.64 -24.66
N VAL A 223 -7.71 -6.85 -24.23
CA VAL A 223 -8.29 -7.51 -23.06
C VAL A 223 -7.35 -7.35 -21.89
N LEU A 224 -7.79 -6.61 -20.87
CA LEU A 224 -6.99 -6.18 -19.72
C LEU A 224 -7.51 -6.83 -18.43
N ASP A 225 -6.60 -7.40 -17.65
CA ASP A 225 -6.88 -7.79 -16.28
C ASP A 225 -6.87 -6.57 -15.34
N ARG A 226 -7.30 -6.72 -14.08
CA ARG A 226 -7.30 -5.65 -13.07
C ARG A 226 -5.93 -4.98 -12.91
N TYR A 227 -4.87 -5.76 -13.02
CA TYR A 227 -3.50 -5.26 -12.93
C TYR A 227 -3.14 -4.35 -14.10
N GLN A 228 -3.52 -4.77 -15.32
CA GLN A 228 -3.24 -4.02 -16.55
C GLN A 228 -4.09 -2.76 -16.66
N GLN A 229 -5.36 -2.81 -16.21
CA GLN A 229 -6.26 -1.65 -16.16
C GLN A 229 -5.67 -0.50 -15.35
N ASN A 230 -5.05 -0.83 -14.22
CA ASN A 230 -4.50 0.12 -13.26
C ASN A 230 -2.95 0.10 -13.23
N SER A 231 -2.31 -0.14 -14.38
CA SER A 231 -0.86 -0.35 -14.48
C SER A 231 -0.03 0.80 -13.87
N SER A 232 -0.52 2.03 -13.95
CA SER A 232 0.14 3.21 -13.37
C SER A 232 0.16 3.15 -11.85
N ILE A 233 -0.95 2.75 -11.22
CA ILE A 233 -1.07 2.60 -9.76
C ILE A 233 -0.16 1.47 -9.28
N TYR A 234 -0.19 0.31 -9.96
CA TYR A 234 0.69 -0.81 -9.60
C TYR A 234 2.18 -0.51 -9.82
N LYS A 235 2.53 0.30 -10.83
CA LYS A 235 3.91 0.79 -11.00
C LYS A 235 4.30 1.71 -9.85
N MET A 236 3.43 2.65 -9.47
CA MET A 236 3.64 3.53 -8.31
C MET A 236 3.83 2.73 -7.02
N MET A 237 2.97 1.75 -6.72
CA MET A 237 3.11 0.84 -5.57
C MET A 237 4.44 0.09 -5.58
N ARG A 238 4.94 -0.30 -6.75
CA ARG A 238 6.26 -0.96 -6.88
C ARG A 238 7.40 -0.02 -6.52
N TYR A 239 7.35 1.24 -6.96
CA TYR A 239 8.35 2.25 -6.60
C TYR A 239 8.30 2.59 -5.11
N GLU A 240 7.10 2.72 -4.55
CA GLU A 240 6.90 2.93 -3.12
C GLU A 240 7.47 1.77 -2.31
N LYS A 241 7.21 0.53 -2.69
CA LYS A 241 7.81 -0.66 -2.07
C LYS A 241 9.33 -0.64 -2.12
N ALA A 242 9.92 -0.22 -3.24
CA ALA A 242 11.37 -0.08 -3.36
C ALA A 242 11.92 1.02 -2.43
N ALA A 243 11.24 2.16 -2.34
CA ALA A 243 11.63 3.23 -1.42
C ALA A 243 11.56 2.80 0.05
N ILE A 244 10.49 2.10 0.44
CA ILE A 244 10.35 1.54 1.79
C ILE A 244 11.46 0.53 2.06
N PHE A 245 11.79 -0.33 1.10
CA PHE A 245 12.91 -1.26 1.25
C PHE A 245 14.24 -0.55 1.51
N ILE A 246 14.50 0.56 0.84
CA ILE A 246 15.70 1.39 1.08
C ILE A 246 15.67 1.97 2.50
N ILE A 247 14.54 2.50 2.96
CA ILE A 247 14.38 3.02 4.33
C ILE A 247 14.65 1.91 5.35
N LEU A 248 14.08 0.72 5.17
CA LEU A 248 14.30 -0.43 6.03
C LEU A 248 15.78 -0.83 6.06
N LEU A 249 16.46 -0.80 4.92
CA LEU A 249 17.88 -1.05 4.83
C LEU A 249 18.69 -0.04 5.67
N PHE A 250 18.35 1.25 5.61
CA PHE A 250 18.98 2.27 6.46
C PHE A 250 18.76 2.01 7.96
N VAL A 251 17.55 1.66 8.36
CA VAL A 251 17.23 1.32 9.75
C VAL A 251 18.08 0.11 10.21
N VAL A 252 18.19 -0.91 9.36
CA VAL A 252 19.05 -2.09 9.62
C VAL A 252 20.51 -1.69 9.76
N PHE A 253 21.02 -0.79 8.94
CA PHE A 253 22.37 -0.24 9.07
C PHE A 253 22.56 0.49 10.41
N ILE A 254 21.64 1.34 10.81
CA ILE A 254 21.70 2.05 12.11
C ILE A 254 21.75 1.05 13.25
N VAL A 255 20.90 0.01 13.23
CA VAL A 255 20.90 -1.06 14.23
C VAL A 255 22.26 -1.78 14.25
N ALA A 256 22.79 -2.14 13.08
CA ALA A 256 24.08 -2.82 12.95
C ALA A 256 25.24 -1.99 13.53
N PHE A 257 25.31 -0.70 13.19
CA PHE A 257 26.35 0.20 13.74
C PHE A 257 26.18 0.41 15.24
N ASN A 258 24.98 0.50 15.75
CA ASN A 258 24.72 0.59 17.19
C ASN A 258 25.29 -0.63 17.94
N ILE A 259 25.03 -1.84 17.44
CA ILE A 259 25.54 -3.08 18.01
C ILE A 259 27.08 -3.11 17.93
N PHE A 260 27.64 -2.78 16.77
CA PHE A 260 29.09 -2.80 16.55
C PHE A 260 29.80 -1.85 17.51
N GLY A 261 29.38 -0.58 17.55
CA GLY A 261 30.00 0.43 18.42
C GLY A 261 29.92 0.07 19.89
N SER A 262 28.79 -0.43 20.31
CA SER A 262 28.56 -0.84 21.67
C SER A 262 29.38 -2.07 22.08
N LEU A 263 29.41 -3.08 21.23
CA LEU A 263 30.16 -4.30 21.51
C LEU A 263 31.68 -4.02 21.53
N SER A 264 32.18 -3.16 20.62
CA SER A 264 33.56 -2.71 20.60
C SER A 264 33.92 -1.97 21.88
N MET A 265 33.06 -1.06 22.36
CA MET A 265 33.26 -0.36 23.61
C MET A 265 33.28 -1.30 24.82
N LEU A 266 32.32 -2.28 24.82
CA LEU A 266 32.28 -3.29 25.88
C LEU A 266 33.56 -4.14 25.94
N ILE A 267 34.13 -4.54 24.80
CA ILE A 267 35.37 -5.29 24.72
C ILE A 267 36.55 -4.45 25.28
N ILE A 268 36.62 -3.17 24.91
CA ILE A 268 37.66 -2.26 25.42
C ILE A 268 37.59 -2.11 26.95
N ASP A 269 36.40 -1.89 27.48
CA ASP A 269 36.16 -1.75 28.92
C ASP A 269 36.51 -3.03 29.70
N LYS A 270 36.38 -4.19 29.06
CA LYS A 270 36.64 -5.51 29.64
C LYS A 270 38.04 -6.04 29.42
N THR A 271 38.97 -5.22 28.94
CA THR A 271 40.36 -5.67 28.72
C THR A 271 41.05 -6.20 30.00
N GLY A 272 40.74 -5.60 31.16
CA GLY A 272 41.23 -6.08 32.48
C GLY A 272 40.64 -7.45 32.85
N ASP A 273 39.36 -7.68 32.59
CA ASP A 273 38.69 -8.97 32.83
C ASP A 273 39.24 -10.04 31.88
N ILE A 274 39.53 -9.67 30.62
CA ILE A 274 40.16 -10.54 29.62
C ILE A 274 41.57 -10.95 30.08
N ALA A 275 42.39 -10.00 30.56
CA ALA A 275 43.72 -10.27 31.08
C ALA A 275 43.66 -11.21 32.29
N THR A 276 42.73 -10.99 33.21
CA THR A 276 42.52 -11.86 34.38
C THR A 276 42.11 -13.28 33.98
N LEU A 277 41.18 -13.42 33.06
CA LEU A 277 40.75 -14.73 32.55
C LEU A 277 41.92 -15.46 31.86
N SER A 278 42.72 -14.74 31.09
CA SER A 278 43.92 -15.28 30.44
C SER A 278 44.95 -15.75 31.44
N ALA A 279 45.19 -14.96 32.53
CA ALA A 279 46.12 -15.31 33.59
C ALA A 279 45.73 -16.57 34.39
N ILE A 280 44.44 -16.85 34.50
CA ILE A 280 43.85 -18.06 35.11
C ILE A 280 43.91 -19.26 34.16
N GLY A 281 44.36 -19.07 32.90
CA GLY A 281 44.51 -20.14 31.91
C GLY A 281 43.29 -20.35 31.01
N ALA A 282 42.42 -19.36 30.88
CA ALA A 282 41.33 -19.43 29.92
C ALA A 282 41.84 -19.35 28.47
N ASP A 283 41.45 -20.32 27.64
CA ASP A 283 41.78 -20.33 26.20
C ASP A 283 41.12 -19.15 25.48
N GLY A 284 41.84 -18.54 24.53
CA GLY A 284 41.34 -17.42 23.71
C GLY A 284 40.03 -17.70 23.01
N ARG A 285 39.75 -18.99 22.69
CA ARG A 285 38.44 -19.43 22.14
C ARG A 285 37.32 -19.28 23.16
N LEU A 286 37.58 -19.58 24.43
CA LEU A 286 36.61 -19.44 25.52
C LEU A 286 36.29 -17.95 25.74
N ILE A 287 37.30 -17.09 25.77
CA ILE A 287 37.16 -15.64 25.93
C ILE A 287 36.31 -15.09 24.78
N ARG A 288 36.71 -15.35 23.52
CA ARG A 288 35.98 -14.89 22.34
C ARG A 288 34.51 -15.36 22.33
N ARG A 289 34.28 -16.62 22.66
CA ARG A 289 32.91 -17.18 22.74
C ARG A 289 32.07 -16.54 23.84
N THR A 290 32.68 -16.13 24.95
CA THR A 290 31.98 -15.44 26.05
C THR A 290 31.49 -14.06 25.59
N PHE A 291 32.37 -13.25 24.99
CA PHE A 291 32.00 -11.92 24.50
C PHE A 291 31.07 -11.96 23.29
N TRP A 292 31.22 -12.98 22.44
CA TRP A 292 30.26 -13.21 21.35
C TRP A 292 28.86 -13.49 21.88
N LEU A 293 28.70 -14.35 22.88
CA LEU A 293 27.45 -14.66 23.53
C LEU A 293 26.86 -13.44 24.25
N GLU A 294 27.71 -12.64 24.92
CA GLU A 294 27.28 -11.43 25.61
C GLU A 294 26.69 -10.43 24.62
N GLY A 295 27.36 -10.12 23.51
CA GLY A 295 26.86 -9.24 22.46
C GLY A 295 25.56 -9.76 21.83
N TRP A 296 25.49 -11.06 21.59
CA TRP A 296 24.28 -11.68 21.04
C TRP A 296 23.11 -11.64 22.01
N PHE A 297 23.33 -11.85 23.30
CA PHE A 297 22.28 -11.73 24.33
C PHE A 297 21.77 -10.29 24.50
N VAL A 298 22.66 -9.28 24.44
CA VAL A 298 22.27 -7.87 24.42
C VAL A 298 21.37 -7.59 23.20
N SER A 299 21.74 -8.13 22.03
CA SER A 299 20.98 -8.02 20.80
C SER A 299 19.59 -8.68 20.93
N LEU A 300 19.52 -9.89 21.46
CA LEU A 300 18.25 -10.60 21.67
C LEU A 300 17.33 -9.88 22.67
N LEU A 301 17.92 -9.29 23.71
CA LEU A 301 17.15 -8.53 24.71
C LEU A 301 16.57 -7.26 24.08
N GLY A 302 17.35 -6.52 23.31
CA GLY A 302 16.88 -5.37 22.56
C GLY A 302 15.82 -5.73 21.52
N LEU A 303 16.03 -6.83 20.79
CA LEU A 303 15.05 -7.38 19.86
C LEU A 303 13.72 -7.71 20.56
N LEU A 304 13.75 -8.41 21.68
CA LEU A 304 12.53 -8.79 22.41
C LEU A 304 11.75 -7.55 22.86
N ILE A 305 12.43 -6.59 23.45
CA ILE A 305 11.82 -5.31 23.87
C ILE A 305 11.24 -4.58 22.64
N GLY A 306 12.00 -4.53 21.55
CA GLY A 306 11.59 -3.88 20.30
C GLY A 306 10.37 -4.51 19.66
N VAL A 307 10.29 -5.84 19.65
CA VAL A 307 9.10 -6.57 19.16
C VAL A 307 7.89 -6.25 20.04
N ILE A 308 8.05 -6.31 21.35
CA ILE A 308 6.94 -5.99 22.28
C ILE A 308 6.47 -4.55 22.07
N MET A 309 7.39 -3.59 22.00
CA MET A 309 7.06 -2.18 21.78
C MET A 309 6.41 -1.95 20.41
N GLY A 310 6.99 -2.49 19.34
CA GLY A 310 6.49 -2.33 17.98
C GLY A 310 5.09 -2.92 17.82
N VAL A 311 4.89 -4.15 18.29
CA VAL A 311 3.57 -4.81 18.26
C VAL A 311 2.56 -4.04 19.11
N ALA A 312 2.94 -3.60 20.31
CA ALA A 312 2.06 -2.82 21.17
C ALA A 312 1.63 -1.50 20.51
N LEU A 313 2.56 -0.75 19.91
CA LEU A 313 2.26 0.49 19.20
C LEU A 313 1.30 0.26 18.03
N VAL A 314 1.53 -0.78 17.21
CA VAL A 314 0.66 -1.12 16.09
C VAL A 314 -0.74 -1.52 16.58
N LEU A 315 -0.84 -2.36 17.61
CA LEU A 315 -2.14 -2.76 18.17
C LEU A 315 -2.88 -1.57 18.78
N VAL A 316 -2.20 -0.70 19.52
CA VAL A 316 -2.80 0.53 20.06
C VAL A 316 -3.34 1.39 18.90
N GLN A 317 -2.57 1.64 17.86
CA GLN A 317 -3.03 2.41 16.69
C GLN A 317 -4.22 1.74 16.00
N GLN A 318 -4.19 0.41 15.85
CA GLN A 318 -5.23 -0.38 15.19
C GLN A 318 -6.57 -0.31 15.95
N HIS A 319 -6.53 -0.30 17.29
CA HIS A 319 -7.73 -0.26 18.12
C HIS A 319 -8.23 1.15 18.45
N THR A 320 -7.33 2.11 18.59
CA THR A 320 -7.68 3.46 19.05
C THR A 320 -7.72 4.49 17.94
N GLY A 321 -7.00 4.27 16.82
CA GLY A 321 -6.88 5.25 15.76
C GLY A 321 -6.29 6.58 16.22
N LEU A 322 -5.33 6.54 17.18
CA LEU A 322 -4.74 7.76 17.78
C LEU A 322 -4.17 8.72 16.74
N VAL A 323 -3.47 8.17 15.76
CA VAL A 323 -2.93 8.96 14.64
C VAL A 323 -3.99 9.03 13.56
N LYS A 324 -4.55 10.22 13.36
CA LYS A 324 -5.58 10.47 12.33
C LYS A 324 -4.93 10.92 11.03
N MET A 325 -5.56 10.58 9.92
CA MET A 325 -5.18 11.11 8.61
C MET A 325 -5.62 12.58 8.49
N PRO A 326 -4.72 13.49 8.04
CA PRO A 326 -5.11 14.86 7.76
C PRO A 326 -5.89 14.92 6.44
N GLY A 327 -7.14 15.37 6.48
CA GLY A 327 -8.01 15.54 5.31
C GLY A 327 -9.33 14.76 5.40
N ASN A 328 -10.18 14.90 4.37
CA ASN A 328 -11.45 14.18 4.23
C ASN A 328 -11.24 12.87 3.44
N TYR A 329 -10.50 11.93 4.02
CA TYR A 329 -10.36 10.59 3.46
C TYR A 329 -11.43 9.67 4.02
N LEU A 330 -11.77 8.61 3.28
CA LEU A 330 -12.71 7.56 3.74
C LEU A 330 -12.27 6.90 5.06
N VAL A 331 -10.96 6.88 5.30
CA VAL A 331 -10.38 6.30 6.51
C VAL A 331 -9.94 7.43 7.42
N SER A 332 -10.56 7.55 8.58
CA SER A 332 -10.29 8.61 9.56
C SER A 332 -8.96 8.45 10.32
N ALA A 333 -8.42 7.24 10.38
CA ALA A 333 -7.19 6.90 11.09
C ALA A 333 -6.12 6.35 10.13
N TYR A 334 -4.85 6.57 10.47
CA TYR A 334 -3.74 5.97 9.73
C TYR A 334 -3.88 4.45 9.70
N PRO A 335 -3.93 3.84 8.49
CA PRO A 335 -4.12 2.41 8.35
C PRO A 335 -2.87 1.67 8.79
N VAL A 336 -3.03 0.69 9.66
CA VAL A 336 -1.96 -0.20 10.11
C VAL A 336 -2.46 -1.64 10.12
N VAL A 337 -1.71 -2.55 9.52
CA VAL A 337 -2.04 -3.98 9.50
C VAL A 337 -0.84 -4.78 9.95
N LEU A 338 -0.97 -5.44 11.11
CA LEU A 338 0.07 -6.31 11.65
C LEU A 338 0.04 -7.67 10.92
N LYS A 339 1.11 -7.99 10.19
CA LYS A 339 1.33 -9.32 9.64
C LYS A 339 2.39 -10.05 10.46
N TRP A 340 2.03 -11.18 11.04
CA TRP A 340 2.95 -11.99 11.86
C TRP A 340 4.17 -12.49 11.06
N THR A 341 4.01 -12.70 9.77
CA THR A 341 5.12 -13.03 8.87
C THR A 341 6.21 -11.95 8.88
N ASP A 342 5.82 -10.67 8.89
CA ASP A 342 6.76 -9.55 8.89
C ASP A 342 7.45 -9.41 10.23
N VAL A 343 6.73 -9.63 11.33
CA VAL A 343 7.31 -9.66 12.70
C VAL A 343 8.35 -10.78 12.80
N LEU A 344 8.06 -11.98 12.30
CA LEU A 344 8.98 -13.11 12.32
C LEU A 344 10.20 -12.86 11.43
N LEU A 345 10.01 -12.36 10.21
CA LEU A 345 11.10 -12.04 9.28
C LEU A 345 12.02 -10.94 9.85
N THR A 346 11.42 -9.86 10.39
CA THR A 346 12.17 -8.78 11.05
C THR A 346 12.96 -9.33 12.24
N SER A 347 12.31 -10.14 13.08
CA SER A 347 12.96 -10.73 14.25
C SER A 347 14.13 -11.65 13.87
N ALA A 348 13.93 -12.50 12.86
CA ALA A 348 14.99 -13.38 12.35
C ALA A 348 16.14 -12.58 11.73
N GLY A 349 15.83 -11.55 10.93
CA GLY A 349 16.82 -10.67 10.30
C GLY A 349 17.67 -9.92 11.33
N VAL A 350 17.03 -9.28 12.32
CA VAL A 350 17.73 -8.54 13.39
C VAL A 350 18.57 -9.48 14.25
N ALA A 351 18.05 -10.67 14.62
CA ALA A 351 18.83 -11.67 15.36
C ALA A 351 20.07 -12.14 14.59
N LEU A 352 19.93 -12.36 13.27
CA LEU A 352 21.03 -12.77 12.41
C LEU A 352 22.07 -11.66 12.29
N ILE A 353 21.66 -10.40 12.11
CA ILE A 353 22.54 -9.25 12.08
C ILE A 353 23.30 -9.12 13.42
N GLY A 354 22.60 -9.26 14.55
CA GLY A 354 23.22 -9.27 15.87
C GLY A 354 24.31 -10.33 16.01
N ALA A 355 24.04 -11.56 15.53
CA ALA A 355 25.04 -12.64 15.54
C ALA A 355 26.23 -12.35 14.62
N LEU A 356 25.99 -11.80 13.42
CA LEU A 356 27.06 -11.43 12.47
C LEU A 356 27.95 -10.33 13.03
N ILE A 357 27.37 -9.26 13.56
CA ILE A 357 28.12 -8.14 14.15
C ILE A 357 28.91 -8.61 15.36
N SER A 358 28.31 -9.43 16.24
CA SER A 358 29.05 -10.03 17.38
C SER A 358 30.25 -10.86 16.90
N THR A 359 30.13 -11.54 15.75
CA THR A 359 31.25 -12.29 15.17
C THR A 359 32.38 -11.37 14.67
N ILE A 360 32.00 -10.25 14.02
CA ILE A 360 32.98 -9.29 13.49
C ILE A 360 33.72 -8.60 14.64
N SER A 361 32.99 -8.05 15.61
CA SER A 361 33.59 -7.31 16.75
C SER A 361 34.48 -8.18 17.61
N THR A 362 34.16 -9.46 17.78
CA THR A 362 35.00 -10.37 18.61
C THR A 362 36.23 -10.90 17.89
N LYS A 363 36.37 -10.73 16.55
CA LYS A 363 37.60 -11.08 15.81
C LYS A 363 38.79 -10.20 16.18
N GLU A 364 38.51 -8.98 16.64
CA GLU A 364 39.58 -8.04 17.04
C GLU A 364 40.22 -8.34 18.42
N ILE A 365 39.61 -9.28 19.18
CA ILE A 365 40.22 -9.76 20.41
C ILE A 365 41.47 -10.56 20.03
N LYS A 366 42.62 -9.84 19.88
CA LYS A 366 43.93 -10.46 19.73
C LYS A 366 44.38 -11.01 21.07
N GLN A 367 44.99 -12.20 21.05
CA GLN A 367 45.68 -12.79 22.20
C GLN A 367 46.89 -11.95 22.61
#